data_88218824497f20970e3b0cec0fc1dc61
#
_entry.id   88218824497f20970e3b0cec0fc1dc61
#
_cell.length_a   1.000
_cell.length_b   1.000
_cell.length_c   1.000
_cell.angle_alpha   90.00
_cell.angle_beta   90.00
_cell.angle_gamma   90.00
#
_symmetry.space_group_name_H-M   'P 1'
#
loop_
_entity.id
_entity.type
_entity.pdbx_description
1 polymer ?
#
loop_
_entity_poly.entity_id
_entity_poly.type
_entity_poly.pdbx_seq_one_letter_code
_entity_poly.pdbx_strand_id
1 'polypeptide(L)'
;MEYVAEERSTALRALFPEGAAGDRHAVVAALVDLYTGPLFRAALHLWVAASNEDQLRPRVTELESRVGRETHRIAVDLLSADESVPGVRETVQGLLDMARGLGLANLLTDDAARRERVVTQWAELLDEALG
;
A
#
# COMPACT_ATOMS: atom_id res chain seq x y z
N MET A 1 -1.60 23.80 5.67
CA MET A 1 -1.92 22.41 6.06
C MET A 1 -2.46 21.60 4.91
N GLU A 2 -3.51 22.05 4.22
CA GLU A 2 -4.05 21.38 3.04
C GLU A 2 -3.04 21.27 1.90
N TYR A 3 -2.28 22.33 1.66
CA TYR A 3 -1.22 22.35 0.63
C TYR A 3 -0.19 21.25 0.82
N VAL A 4 0.28 21.04 2.06
CA VAL A 4 1.26 20.00 2.37
C VAL A 4 0.66 18.60 2.18
N ALA A 5 -0.60 18.42 2.55
CA ALA A 5 -1.31 17.15 2.35
C ALA A 5 -1.48 16.83 0.86
N GLU A 6 -1.82 17.85 0.05
CA GLU A 6 -1.95 17.70 -1.41
C GLU A 6 -0.61 17.35 -2.06
N GLU A 7 0.49 17.99 -1.64
CA GLU A 7 1.83 17.65 -2.13
C GLU A 7 2.22 16.21 -1.81
N ARG A 8 1.92 15.74 -0.59
CA ARG A 8 2.20 14.36 -0.19
C ARG A 8 1.36 13.37 -0.99
N SER A 9 0.10 13.66 -1.20
CA SER A 9 -0.79 12.84 -2.02
C SER A 9 -0.30 12.76 -3.46
N THR A 10 0.12 13.89 -4.03
CA THR A 10 0.68 13.94 -5.37
C THR A 10 1.99 13.15 -5.46
N ALA A 11 2.88 13.30 -4.48
CA ALA A 11 4.15 12.59 -4.44
C ALA A 11 3.94 11.08 -4.32
N LEU A 12 3.02 10.65 -3.46
CA LEU A 12 2.69 9.24 -3.29
C LEU A 12 2.10 8.66 -4.57
N ARG A 13 1.17 9.39 -5.19
CA ARG A 13 0.55 8.97 -6.46
C ARG A 13 1.57 8.85 -7.59
N ALA A 14 2.60 9.72 -7.60
CA ALA A 14 3.66 9.69 -8.61
C ALA A 14 4.52 8.42 -8.55
N LEU A 15 4.48 7.66 -7.46
CA LEU A 15 5.17 6.37 -7.35
C LEU A 15 4.48 5.27 -8.17
N PHE A 16 3.24 5.50 -8.63
CA PHE A 16 2.53 4.53 -9.45
C PHE A 16 2.80 4.80 -10.93
N PRO A 17 2.99 3.74 -11.74
CA PRO A 17 3.23 3.89 -13.17
C PRO A 17 2.05 4.55 -13.87
N GLU A 18 2.33 5.32 -14.92
CA GLU A 18 1.29 5.81 -15.82
C GLU A 18 0.55 4.63 -16.44
N GLY A 19 -0.76 4.73 -16.56
CA GLY A 19 -1.57 3.67 -17.13
C GLY A 19 -1.89 2.52 -16.19
N ALA A 20 -1.47 2.58 -14.92
CA ALA A 20 -1.85 1.58 -13.92
C ALA A 20 -3.36 1.57 -13.67
N ALA A 21 -4.01 2.75 -13.76
CA ALA A 21 -5.46 2.86 -13.61
C ALA A 21 -6.17 1.99 -14.65
N GLY A 22 -7.09 1.13 -14.19
CA GLY A 22 -7.83 0.21 -15.06
C GLY A 22 -7.13 -1.13 -15.30
N ASP A 23 -5.88 -1.28 -14.92
CA ASP A 23 -5.15 -2.55 -14.97
C ASP A 23 -4.87 -3.01 -13.54
N ARG A 24 -5.67 -3.95 -13.08
CA ARG A 24 -5.58 -4.42 -11.68
C ARG A 24 -4.27 -5.12 -11.36
N HIS A 25 -3.74 -5.90 -12.31
CA HIS A 25 -2.42 -6.51 -12.13
C HIS A 25 -1.35 -5.43 -11.92
N ALA A 26 -1.35 -4.39 -12.75
CA ALA A 26 -0.39 -3.29 -12.65
C ALA A 26 -0.53 -2.54 -11.32
N VAL A 27 -1.76 -2.32 -10.85
CA VAL A 27 -2.01 -1.65 -9.55
C VAL A 27 -1.49 -2.49 -8.40
N VAL A 28 -1.78 -3.80 -8.37
CA VAL A 28 -1.29 -4.70 -7.33
C VAL A 28 0.23 -4.75 -7.33
N ALA A 29 0.84 -4.88 -8.50
CA ALA A 29 2.30 -4.90 -8.65
C ALA A 29 2.93 -3.60 -8.11
N ALA A 30 2.36 -2.45 -8.44
CA ALA A 30 2.85 -1.15 -7.97
C ALA A 30 2.74 -1.02 -6.44
N LEU A 31 1.64 -1.48 -5.85
CA LEU A 31 1.47 -1.47 -4.40
C LEU A 31 2.51 -2.35 -3.71
N VAL A 32 2.76 -3.53 -4.24
CA VAL A 32 3.78 -4.44 -3.70
C VAL A 32 5.17 -3.84 -3.85
N ASP A 33 5.48 -3.21 -4.97
CA ASP A 33 6.76 -2.52 -5.20
C ASP A 33 7.00 -1.41 -4.17
N LEU A 34 5.94 -0.71 -3.77
CA LEU A 34 6.01 0.33 -2.75
C LEU A 34 6.56 -0.22 -1.42
N TYR A 35 6.13 -1.42 -1.03
CA TYR A 35 6.53 -2.07 0.23
C TYR A 35 7.81 -2.91 0.11
N THR A 36 8.35 -3.10 -1.08
CA THR A 36 9.62 -3.80 -1.28
C THR A 36 10.79 -2.84 -1.55
N GLY A 37 10.52 -1.53 -1.55
CA GLY A 37 11.51 -0.50 -1.83
C GLY A 37 12.16 0.12 -0.59
N PRO A 38 13.12 1.04 -0.79
CA PRO A 38 13.86 1.67 0.30
C PRO A 38 13.02 2.55 1.22
N LEU A 39 11.94 3.14 0.73
CA LEU A 39 11.02 3.95 1.55
C LEU A 39 10.38 3.13 2.66
N PHE A 40 9.96 1.92 2.34
CA PHE A 40 9.37 1.02 3.33
C PHE A 40 10.40 0.59 4.38
N ARG A 41 11.64 0.31 3.95
CA ARG A 41 12.72 -0.03 4.88
C ARG A 41 12.99 1.11 5.86
N ALA A 42 13.03 2.34 5.37
CA ALA A 42 13.19 3.53 6.22
C ALA A 42 12.03 3.66 7.22
N ALA A 43 10.80 3.43 6.77
CA ALA A 43 9.61 3.45 7.63
C ALA A 43 9.69 2.40 8.72
N LEU A 44 10.14 1.19 8.41
CA LEU A 44 10.31 0.11 9.38
C LEU A 44 11.33 0.47 10.47
N HIS A 45 12.45 1.08 10.10
CA HIS A 45 13.43 1.55 11.09
C HIS A 45 12.79 2.56 12.04
N LEU A 46 12.00 3.47 11.52
CA LEU A 46 11.28 4.46 12.32
C LEU A 46 10.25 3.79 13.24
N TRP A 47 9.51 2.80 12.75
CA TRP A 47 8.51 2.07 13.57
C TRP A 47 9.16 1.32 14.71
N VAL A 48 10.29 0.65 14.46
CA VAL A 48 11.02 -0.07 15.50
C VAL A 48 11.53 0.91 16.57
N ALA A 49 12.11 2.04 16.18
CA ALA A 49 12.53 3.07 17.11
C ALA A 49 11.35 3.60 17.93
N ALA A 50 10.22 3.89 17.28
CA ALA A 50 9.02 4.41 17.94
C ALA A 50 8.41 3.40 18.93
N SER A 51 8.49 2.10 18.65
CA SER A 51 7.94 1.07 19.53
C SER A 51 8.62 1.03 20.89
N ASN A 52 9.86 1.54 20.97
CA ASN A 52 10.66 1.57 22.19
C ASN A 52 10.72 2.96 22.84
N GLU A 53 10.06 3.97 22.26
CA GLU A 53 10.09 5.34 22.80
C GLU A 53 8.66 5.89 22.91
N ASP A 54 8.20 6.08 24.15
CA ASP A 54 6.84 6.53 24.43
C ASP A 54 6.52 7.92 23.87
N GLN A 55 7.53 8.81 23.77
CA GLN A 55 7.33 10.15 23.22
C GLN A 55 7.24 10.17 21.69
N LEU A 56 7.93 9.25 21.03
CA LEU A 56 7.97 9.17 19.58
C LEU A 56 6.75 8.41 19.01
N ARG A 57 6.26 7.40 19.72
CA ARG A 57 5.20 6.50 19.28
C ARG A 57 3.94 7.24 18.78
N PRO A 58 3.37 8.23 19.51
CA PRO A 58 2.16 8.90 19.06
C PRO A 58 2.34 9.63 17.74
N ARG A 59 3.50 10.24 17.51
CA ARG A 59 3.82 10.97 16.28
C ARG A 59 3.93 10.04 15.08
N VAL A 60 4.60 8.91 15.27
CA VAL A 60 4.77 7.91 14.22
C VAL A 60 3.43 7.25 13.91
N THR A 61 2.64 6.93 14.93
CA THR A 61 1.29 6.38 14.76
C THR A 61 0.40 7.32 13.95
N GLU A 62 0.45 8.61 14.23
CA GLU A 62 -0.32 9.61 13.48
C GLU A 62 0.14 9.69 12.02
N LEU A 63 1.46 9.72 11.79
CA LEU A 63 2.02 9.74 10.43
C LEU A 63 1.60 8.50 9.64
N GLU A 64 1.72 7.32 10.23
CA GLU A 64 1.34 6.06 9.59
C GLU A 64 -0.15 5.99 9.28
N SER A 65 -0.99 6.53 10.15
CA SER A 65 -2.43 6.62 9.90
C SER A 65 -2.75 7.49 8.70
N ARG A 66 -2.04 8.61 8.53
CA ARG A 66 -2.21 9.49 7.36
C ARG A 66 -1.75 8.82 6.09
N VAL A 67 -0.56 8.22 6.10
CA VAL A 67 -0.01 7.50 4.94
C VAL A 67 -0.93 6.34 4.57
N GLY A 68 -1.43 5.61 5.55
CA GLY A 68 -2.37 4.51 5.31
C GLY A 68 -3.66 4.97 4.65
N ARG A 69 -4.25 6.08 5.12
CA ARG A 69 -5.47 6.63 4.51
C ARG A 69 -5.24 7.11 3.08
N GLU A 70 -4.10 7.79 2.83
CA GLU A 70 -3.75 8.24 1.48
C GLU A 70 -3.52 7.08 0.53
N THR A 71 -2.77 6.07 0.95
CA THR A 71 -2.51 4.87 0.16
C THR A 71 -3.81 4.13 -0.16
N HIS A 72 -4.69 4.00 0.83
CA HIS A 72 -6.02 3.40 0.65
C HIS A 72 -6.83 4.14 -0.41
N ARG A 73 -6.89 5.47 -0.31
CA ARG A 73 -7.64 6.31 -1.25
C ARG A 73 -7.10 6.16 -2.67
N ILE A 74 -5.77 6.18 -2.83
CA ILE A 74 -5.14 6.01 -4.14
C ILE A 74 -5.46 4.62 -4.71
N ALA A 75 -5.39 3.58 -3.89
CA ALA A 75 -5.74 2.22 -4.31
C ALA A 75 -7.20 2.13 -4.76
N VAL A 76 -8.12 2.72 -4.01
CA VAL A 76 -9.56 2.76 -4.38
C VAL A 76 -9.75 3.45 -5.73
N ASP A 77 -9.09 4.58 -5.95
CA ASP A 77 -9.19 5.32 -7.21
C ASP A 77 -8.63 4.50 -8.38
N LEU A 78 -7.44 3.93 -8.24
CA LEU A 78 -6.78 3.19 -9.30
C LEU A 78 -7.51 1.88 -9.64
N LEU A 79 -8.13 1.26 -8.65
CA LEU A 79 -8.90 0.03 -8.83
C LEU A 79 -10.34 0.30 -9.29
N SER A 80 -10.78 1.54 -9.31
CA SER A 80 -12.17 1.92 -9.54
C SER A 80 -13.11 1.18 -8.59
N ALA A 81 -12.70 1.06 -7.33
CA ALA A 81 -13.45 0.32 -6.31
C ALA A 81 -14.60 1.17 -5.76
N ASP A 82 -15.77 0.55 -5.62
CA ASP A 82 -16.95 1.19 -5.02
C ASP A 82 -17.09 0.73 -3.57
N GLU A 83 -16.64 1.57 -2.64
CA GLU A 83 -16.67 1.26 -1.22
C GLU A 83 -18.08 1.26 -0.62
N SER A 84 -19.10 1.71 -1.35
CA SER A 84 -20.49 1.58 -0.90
C SER A 84 -20.99 0.14 -0.97
N VAL A 85 -20.32 -0.71 -1.77
CA VAL A 85 -20.65 -2.14 -1.86
C VAL A 85 -20.02 -2.87 -0.66
N PRO A 86 -20.82 -3.63 0.12
CA PRO A 86 -20.31 -4.36 1.27
C PRO A 86 -19.12 -5.26 0.92
N GLY A 87 -18.08 -5.21 1.73
CA GLY A 87 -16.88 -6.04 1.58
C GLY A 87 -15.78 -5.43 0.71
N VAL A 88 -16.07 -4.42 -0.12
CA VAL A 88 -15.08 -3.80 -1.00
C VAL A 88 -14.00 -3.09 -0.20
N ARG A 89 -14.37 -2.30 0.81
CA ARG A 89 -13.41 -1.60 1.67
C ARG A 89 -12.44 -2.57 2.33
N GLU A 90 -12.96 -3.64 2.91
CA GLU A 90 -12.16 -4.67 3.58
C GLU A 90 -11.25 -5.42 2.59
N THR A 91 -11.70 -5.61 1.36
CA THR A 91 -10.88 -6.20 0.29
C THR A 91 -9.68 -5.32 -0.02
N VAL A 92 -9.88 -4.00 -0.14
CA VAL A 92 -8.77 -3.06 -0.37
C VAL A 92 -7.83 -3.01 0.84
N GLN A 93 -8.36 -3.02 2.05
CA GLN A 93 -7.55 -3.08 3.27
C GLN A 93 -6.70 -4.35 3.31
N GLY A 94 -7.29 -5.50 2.97
CA GLY A 94 -6.58 -6.77 2.90
C GLY A 94 -5.48 -6.77 1.82
N LEU A 95 -5.73 -6.15 0.68
CA LEU A 95 -4.73 -5.97 -0.36
C LEU A 95 -3.50 -5.22 0.16
N LEU A 96 -3.71 -4.11 0.85
CA LEU A 96 -2.61 -3.31 1.42
C LEU A 96 -1.85 -4.07 2.49
N ASP A 97 -2.55 -4.82 3.33
CA ASP A 97 -1.93 -5.66 4.35
C ASP A 97 -1.11 -6.79 3.73
N MET A 98 -1.61 -7.41 2.67
CA MET A 98 -0.88 -8.41 1.88
C MET A 98 0.41 -7.82 1.31
N ALA A 99 0.33 -6.66 0.67
CA ALA A 99 1.47 -5.98 0.07
C ALA A 99 2.54 -5.68 1.12
N ARG A 100 2.13 -5.20 2.28
CA ARG A 100 3.02 -4.95 3.43
C ARG A 100 3.69 -6.23 3.92
N GLY A 101 2.94 -7.32 4.00
CA GLY A 101 3.47 -8.64 4.39
C GLY A 101 4.53 -9.15 3.42
N LEU A 102 4.32 -8.98 2.12
CA LEU A 102 5.33 -9.32 1.11
C LEU A 102 6.57 -8.44 1.24
N GLY A 103 6.40 -7.16 1.60
CA GLY A 103 7.52 -6.27 1.88
C GLY A 103 8.37 -6.75 3.06
N LEU A 104 7.72 -7.21 4.12
CA LEU A 104 8.42 -7.78 5.29
C LEU A 104 9.19 -9.04 4.92
N ALA A 105 8.60 -9.94 4.14
CA ALA A 105 9.27 -11.16 3.68
C ALA A 105 10.51 -10.84 2.85
N ASN A 106 10.44 -9.80 2.01
CA ASN A 106 11.53 -9.37 1.14
C ASN A 106 12.76 -8.84 1.90
N LEU A 107 12.61 -8.46 3.17
CA LEU A 107 13.75 -7.99 3.96
C LEU A 107 14.79 -9.07 4.22
N LEU A 108 14.36 -10.32 4.26
CA LEU A 108 15.22 -11.45 4.63
C LEU A 108 15.57 -12.36 3.45
N THR A 109 14.71 -12.40 2.43
CA THR A 109 14.87 -13.33 1.31
C THR A 109 14.54 -12.65 -0.01
N ASP A 110 15.18 -13.14 -1.08
CA ASP A 110 14.79 -12.79 -2.44
C ASP A 110 13.74 -13.79 -2.91
N ASP A 111 12.48 -13.41 -2.83
CA ASP A 111 11.34 -14.24 -3.18
C ASP A 111 10.53 -13.67 -4.36
N ALA A 112 11.21 -13.01 -5.29
CA ALA A 112 10.58 -12.31 -6.41
C ALA A 112 9.61 -13.20 -7.21
N ALA A 113 9.97 -14.45 -7.47
CA ALA A 113 9.12 -15.38 -8.20
C ALA A 113 7.83 -15.70 -7.45
N ARG A 114 7.93 -15.93 -6.14
CA ARG A 114 6.75 -16.14 -5.29
C ARG A 114 5.86 -14.91 -5.23
N ARG A 115 6.49 -13.74 -5.07
CA ARG A 115 5.79 -12.45 -5.05
C ARG A 115 4.97 -12.24 -6.32
N GLU A 116 5.55 -12.53 -7.48
CA GLU A 116 4.85 -12.38 -8.76
C GLU A 116 3.63 -13.29 -8.85
N ARG A 117 3.71 -14.52 -8.37
CA ARG A 117 2.57 -15.43 -8.33
C ARG A 117 1.45 -14.92 -7.41
N VAL A 118 1.82 -14.35 -6.27
CA VAL A 118 0.84 -13.77 -5.32
C VAL A 118 0.18 -12.54 -5.94
N VAL A 119 0.94 -11.68 -6.61
CA VAL A 119 0.40 -10.51 -7.31
C VAL A 119 -0.61 -10.93 -8.37
N THR A 120 -0.28 -11.92 -9.18
CA THR A 120 -1.18 -12.43 -10.23
C THR A 120 -2.48 -12.97 -9.64
N GLN A 121 -2.41 -13.73 -8.56
CA GLN A 121 -3.59 -14.30 -7.90
C GLN A 121 -4.47 -13.19 -7.30
N TRP A 122 -3.87 -12.19 -6.67
CA TRP A 122 -4.63 -11.07 -6.12
C TRP A 122 -5.33 -10.25 -7.19
N ALA A 123 -4.71 -10.06 -8.36
CA ALA A 123 -5.36 -9.39 -9.47
C ALA A 123 -6.63 -10.13 -9.90
N GLU A 124 -6.59 -11.46 -9.97
CA GLU A 124 -7.77 -12.28 -10.27
C GLU A 124 -8.84 -12.18 -9.19
N LEU A 125 -8.44 -12.23 -7.91
CA LEU A 125 -9.37 -12.09 -6.79
C LEU A 125 -10.06 -10.73 -6.80
N LEU A 126 -9.34 -9.67 -7.15
CA LEU A 126 -9.91 -8.33 -7.26
C LEU A 126 -10.92 -8.24 -8.43
N ASP A 127 -10.64 -8.90 -9.54
CA ASP A 127 -11.60 -8.94 -10.66
C ASP A 127 -12.93 -9.58 -10.24
N GLU A 128 -12.87 -10.62 -9.42
CA GLU A 128 -14.07 -11.25 -8.88
C GLU A 128 -14.76 -10.37 -7.83
N ALA A 129 -14.00 -9.75 -6.93
CA ALA A 129 -14.54 -8.97 -5.83
C ALA A 129 -15.08 -7.60 -6.25
N LEU A 130 -14.45 -6.97 -7.23
CA LEU A 130 -14.77 -5.60 -7.64
C LEU A 130 -15.60 -5.52 -8.93
N GLY A 131 -15.70 -6.59 -9.63
CA GLY A 131 -16.45 -6.64 -10.89
C GLY A 131 -15.73 -6.11 -12.12
#